data_67754abdf9bdd1a25b91d36190e49a0a
#
_entry.id   67754abdf9bdd1a25b91d36190e49a0a
#
_cell.length_a   1.000
_cell.length_b   1.000
_cell.length_c   1.000
_cell.angle_alpha   90.00
_cell.angle_beta   90.00
_cell.angle_gamma   90.00
#
_symmetry.space_group_name_H-M   'P 1'
#
loop_
_entity.id
_entity.type
_entity.pdbx_description
1 polymer ?
#
loop_
_entity_poly.entity_id
_entity_poly.type
_entity_poly.pdbx_seq_one_letter_code
_entity_poly.pdbx_strand_id
1 'polypeptide(L)'
;MIEIEKPRIETADMKSDGTYGKFIVEPLERGFGTTLGNSLRRVLLSSLPGVAVTSIKIDGVQHEFSTIPGVKEDVTEIVLNIKGLTAKLYCDGPKVVSIDATGECEVTAGSIKADSEVEILDPSMHIATLGRGRGYVPAERNKQNLQSTIGIIPIDSIYTPVLKVNYTVENTRVGQITDYDKLTLEGWTDGTISAKESVSLAAKVLNEHLNLFV
;
A
#
# COMPACT_ATOMS: atom_id res chain seq x y z
N MET A 1 -13.05 37.23 10.58
CA MET A 1 -13.03 35.76 10.79
C MET A 1 -13.88 35.20 9.67
N ILE A 2 -13.32 34.41 8.75
CA ILE A 2 -14.09 33.80 7.66
C ILE A 2 -14.88 32.67 8.29
N GLU A 3 -16.21 32.79 8.34
CA GLU A 3 -17.12 31.72 8.79
C GLU A 3 -17.17 30.67 7.69
N ILE A 4 -16.42 29.59 7.86
CA ILE A 4 -16.45 28.44 6.97
C ILE A 4 -17.58 27.53 7.48
N GLU A 5 -18.60 27.27 6.65
CA GLU A 5 -19.60 26.25 6.93
C GLU A 5 -18.88 24.90 7.12
N LYS A 6 -19.13 24.25 8.26
CA LYS A 6 -18.44 22.98 8.56
C LYS A 6 -18.97 21.87 7.66
N PRO A 7 -18.14 21.33 6.75
CA PRO A 7 -18.57 20.23 5.90
C PRO A 7 -18.86 18.96 6.72
N ARG A 8 -19.81 18.19 6.24
CA ARG A 8 -20.09 16.85 6.77
C ARG A 8 -19.32 15.83 5.96
N ILE A 9 -18.78 14.83 6.65
CA ILE A 9 -18.13 13.68 6.02
C ILE A 9 -19.03 12.48 6.24
N GLU A 10 -19.52 11.90 5.16
CA GLU A 10 -20.37 10.72 5.18
C GLU A 10 -19.66 9.55 4.49
N THR A 11 -19.72 8.37 5.09
CA THR A 11 -19.30 7.13 4.44
C THR A 11 -20.49 6.58 3.68
N ALA A 12 -20.52 6.78 2.37
CA ALA A 12 -21.64 6.41 1.50
C ALA A 12 -21.66 4.92 1.18
N ASP A 13 -20.47 4.31 1.07
CA ASP A 13 -20.31 2.87 0.81
C ASP A 13 -18.99 2.38 1.37
N MET A 14 -18.97 1.15 1.87
CA MET A 14 -17.75 0.50 2.35
C MET A 14 -17.90 -1.02 2.31
N LYS A 15 -16.91 -1.71 1.78
CA LYS A 15 -16.87 -3.18 1.84
C LYS A 15 -16.69 -3.67 3.28
N SER A 16 -17.24 -4.85 3.57
CA SER A 16 -17.15 -5.49 4.89
C SER A 16 -15.71 -5.80 5.31
N ASP A 17 -14.81 -6.05 4.35
CA ASP A 17 -13.38 -6.31 4.56
C ASP A 17 -12.55 -5.01 4.70
N GLY A 18 -13.18 -3.83 4.53
CA GLY A 18 -12.52 -2.53 4.62
C GLY A 18 -11.62 -2.17 3.44
N THR A 19 -11.50 -3.02 2.42
CA THR A 19 -10.61 -2.80 1.26
C THR A 19 -11.09 -1.72 0.29
N TYR A 20 -12.36 -1.34 0.37
CA TYR A 20 -12.96 -0.27 -0.41
C TYR A 20 -13.76 0.67 0.49
N GLY A 21 -13.71 1.96 0.18
CA GLY A 21 -14.54 2.97 0.83
C GLY A 21 -14.86 4.13 -0.10
N LYS A 22 -16.10 4.61 0.00
CA LYS A 22 -16.63 5.80 -0.68
C LYS A 22 -17.06 6.83 0.35
N PHE A 23 -16.43 8.00 0.29
CA PHE A 23 -16.63 9.10 1.23
C PHE A 23 -17.19 10.32 0.49
N ILE A 24 -18.21 10.94 1.05
CA ILE A 24 -18.80 12.17 0.55
C ILE A 24 -18.52 13.29 1.54
N VAL A 25 -18.01 14.41 1.04
CA VAL A 25 -17.69 15.60 1.81
C VAL A 25 -18.45 16.77 1.23
N GLU A 26 -19.40 17.30 1.94
CA GLU A 26 -20.24 18.44 1.53
C GLU A 26 -20.82 19.19 2.74
N PRO A 27 -21.16 20.50 2.63
CA PRO A 27 -20.79 21.41 1.54
C PRO A 27 -19.34 21.87 1.67
N LEU A 28 -18.65 22.07 0.55
CA LEU A 28 -17.34 22.73 0.48
C LEU A 28 -17.49 24.02 -0.28
N GLU A 29 -16.71 25.04 0.05
CA GLU A 29 -16.61 26.24 -0.75
C GLU A 29 -16.10 25.91 -2.17
N ARG A 30 -16.54 26.69 -3.15
CA ARG A 30 -16.20 26.49 -4.55
C ARG A 30 -14.70 26.38 -4.79
N GLY A 31 -14.29 25.33 -5.48
CA GLY A 31 -12.89 25.00 -5.79
C GLY A 31 -12.17 24.15 -4.71
N PHE A 32 -12.69 24.11 -3.47
CA PHE A 32 -12.08 23.28 -2.42
C PHE A 32 -12.28 21.79 -2.66
N GLY A 33 -13.36 21.37 -3.31
CA GLY A 33 -13.56 19.98 -3.70
C GLY A 33 -12.40 19.44 -4.54
N THR A 34 -12.00 20.16 -5.57
CA THR A 34 -10.88 19.78 -6.42
C THR A 34 -9.53 19.83 -5.67
N THR A 35 -9.31 20.88 -4.88
CA THR A 35 -8.08 21.06 -4.12
C THR A 35 -7.87 19.92 -3.11
N LEU A 36 -8.88 19.63 -2.29
CA LEU A 36 -8.83 18.55 -1.30
C LEU A 36 -8.78 17.17 -1.95
N GLY A 37 -9.60 16.93 -2.97
CA GLY A 37 -9.65 15.65 -3.67
C GLY A 37 -8.30 15.30 -4.32
N ASN A 38 -7.67 16.25 -5.01
CA ASN A 38 -6.36 16.05 -5.63
C ASN A 38 -5.25 15.88 -4.58
N SER A 39 -5.25 16.70 -3.54
CA SER A 39 -4.26 16.62 -2.47
C SER A 39 -4.32 15.29 -1.72
N LEU A 40 -5.51 14.87 -1.31
CA LEU A 40 -5.73 13.58 -0.65
C LEU A 40 -5.35 12.41 -1.57
N ARG A 41 -5.75 12.46 -2.85
CA ARG A 41 -5.37 11.42 -3.81
C ARG A 41 -3.86 11.26 -3.93
N ARG A 42 -3.13 12.37 -4.01
CA ARG A 42 -1.66 12.33 -4.10
C ARG A 42 -1.02 11.74 -2.85
N VAL A 43 -1.45 12.17 -1.68
CA VAL A 43 -0.92 11.67 -0.40
C VAL A 43 -1.25 10.18 -0.21
N LEU A 44 -2.47 9.77 -0.53
CA LEU A 44 -2.91 8.37 -0.46
C LEU A 44 -2.03 7.45 -1.33
N LEU A 45 -1.69 7.87 -2.55
CA LEU A 45 -0.94 7.05 -3.49
C LEU A 45 0.59 7.06 -3.28
N SER A 46 1.14 8.01 -2.51
CA SER A 46 2.60 8.16 -2.42
C SER A 46 3.18 8.21 -1.01
N SER A 47 2.39 8.57 0.00
CA SER A 47 2.98 8.98 1.28
C SER A 47 2.63 8.07 2.45
N LEU A 48 1.70 7.13 2.28
CA LEU A 48 1.35 6.18 3.33
C LEU A 48 2.42 5.10 3.47
N PRO A 49 2.78 4.73 4.72
CA PRO A 49 3.71 3.65 4.98
C PRO A 49 3.07 2.29 4.67
N GLY A 50 3.86 1.35 4.21
CA GLY A 50 3.44 -0.02 3.98
C GLY A 50 4.60 -1.00 4.13
N VAL A 51 4.33 -2.27 3.86
CA VAL A 51 5.27 -3.38 3.95
C VAL A 51 5.44 -4.00 2.57
N ALA A 52 6.66 -4.28 2.16
CA ALA A 52 6.95 -4.95 0.90
C ALA A 52 8.22 -5.79 1.00
N VAL A 53 8.35 -6.71 0.07
CA VAL A 53 9.58 -7.49 -0.08
C VAL A 53 10.68 -6.62 -0.64
N THR A 54 11.87 -6.75 -0.07
CA THR A 54 13.06 -6.00 -0.51
C THR A 54 14.07 -6.87 -1.24
N SER A 55 14.15 -8.13 -0.86
CA SER A 55 15.09 -9.08 -1.45
C SER A 55 14.67 -10.53 -1.17
N ILE A 56 15.14 -11.44 -2.00
CA ILE A 56 15.05 -12.89 -1.79
C ILE A 56 16.42 -13.53 -1.83
N LYS A 57 16.51 -14.68 -1.20
CA LYS A 57 17.65 -15.58 -1.33
C LYS A 57 17.12 -16.99 -1.58
N ILE A 58 17.62 -17.64 -2.61
CA ILE A 58 17.27 -19.01 -2.96
C ILE A 58 18.57 -19.82 -2.98
N ASP A 59 18.58 -20.94 -2.27
CA ASP A 59 19.77 -21.79 -2.23
C ASP A 59 20.11 -22.35 -3.60
N GLY A 60 21.39 -22.20 -3.99
CA GLY A 60 21.87 -22.62 -5.30
C GLY A 60 21.63 -21.63 -6.45
N VAL A 61 20.97 -20.48 -6.19
CA VAL A 61 20.69 -19.44 -7.19
C VAL A 61 21.50 -18.18 -6.88
N GLN A 62 22.13 -17.61 -7.92
CA GLN A 62 22.97 -16.40 -7.77
C GLN A 62 22.38 -15.14 -8.39
N HIS A 63 21.45 -15.29 -9.33
CA HIS A 63 20.80 -14.17 -10.04
C HIS A 63 19.38 -14.56 -10.52
N GLU A 64 18.59 -13.56 -10.86
CA GLU A 64 17.18 -13.70 -11.25
C GLU A 64 16.96 -14.48 -12.56
N PHE A 65 17.94 -14.52 -13.45
CA PHE A 65 17.85 -15.22 -14.73
C PHE A 65 18.31 -16.69 -14.61
N SER A 66 17.88 -17.38 -13.57
CA SER A 66 18.23 -18.76 -13.28
C SER A 66 16.98 -19.63 -13.20
N THR A 67 17.19 -20.92 -13.31
CA THR A 67 16.15 -21.94 -13.04
C THR A 67 16.55 -22.74 -11.80
N ILE A 68 15.55 -23.24 -11.08
CA ILE A 68 15.76 -24.10 -9.90
C ILE A 68 15.47 -25.54 -10.33
N PRO A 69 16.43 -26.49 -10.17
CA PRO A 69 16.18 -27.88 -10.49
C PRO A 69 14.94 -28.44 -9.76
N GLY A 70 13.99 -28.97 -10.53
CA GLY A 70 12.74 -29.54 -9.98
C GLY A 70 11.63 -28.53 -9.68
N VAL A 71 11.81 -27.25 -9.96
CA VAL A 71 10.78 -26.22 -9.86
C VAL A 71 10.34 -25.85 -11.28
N LYS A 72 9.02 -25.72 -11.49
CA LYS A 72 8.43 -25.42 -12.80
C LYS A 72 8.67 -23.97 -13.20
N GLU A 73 8.54 -23.06 -12.24
CA GLU A 73 8.70 -21.62 -12.40
C GLU A 73 10.19 -21.25 -12.46
N ASP A 74 10.55 -20.29 -13.31
CA ASP A 74 11.86 -19.67 -13.25
C ASP A 74 11.95 -18.65 -12.09
N VAL A 75 13.18 -18.22 -11.76
CA VAL A 75 13.41 -17.29 -10.64
C VAL A 75 12.74 -15.93 -10.91
N THR A 76 12.67 -15.49 -12.17
CA THR A 76 12.01 -14.23 -12.55
C THR A 76 10.50 -14.31 -12.26
N GLU A 77 9.87 -15.44 -12.57
CA GLU A 77 8.44 -15.68 -12.29
C GLU A 77 8.19 -15.71 -10.78
N ILE A 78 9.04 -16.37 -10.01
CA ILE A 78 9.01 -16.35 -8.55
C ILE A 78 9.12 -14.93 -8.00
N VAL A 79 10.05 -14.11 -8.52
CA VAL A 79 10.20 -12.69 -8.15
C VAL A 79 8.93 -11.90 -8.43
N LEU A 80 8.27 -12.12 -9.57
CA LEU A 80 7.03 -11.44 -9.93
C LEU A 80 5.88 -11.82 -8.97
N ASN A 81 5.75 -13.08 -8.63
CA ASN A 81 4.76 -13.55 -7.67
C ASN A 81 5.00 -12.91 -6.30
N ILE A 82 6.24 -12.88 -5.87
CA ILE A 82 6.68 -12.30 -4.60
C ILE A 82 6.37 -10.79 -4.51
N LYS A 83 6.45 -10.02 -5.59
CA LYS A 83 6.08 -8.59 -5.61
C LYS A 83 4.62 -8.34 -5.25
N GLY A 84 3.75 -9.32 -5.47
CA GLY A 84 2.33 -9.26 -5.11
C GLY A 84 2.02 -9.65 -3.67
N LEU A 85 3.01 -10.08 -2.87
CA LEU A 85 2.79 -10.52 -1.51
C LEU A 85 2.38 -9.36 -0.60
N THR A 86 1.21 -9.47 0.03
CA THR A 86 0.71 -8.53 1.02
C THR A 86 0.89 -9.07 2.42
N ALA A 87 1.55 -8.28 3.28
CA ALA A 87 1.82 -8.67 4.65
C ALA A 87 1.74 -7.48 5.61
N LYS A 88 1.47 -7.76 6.88
CA LYS A 88 1.59 -6.80 7.98
C LYS A 88 2.84 -7.10 8.79
N LEU A 89 3.51 -6.04 9.23
CA LEU A 89 4.68 -6.12 10.09
C LEU A 89 4.40 -5.33 11.37
N TYR A 90 4.47 -5.99 12.51
CA TYR A 90 4.15 -5.42 13.82
C TYR A 90 5.37 -4.90 14.57
N CYS A 91 6.57 -5.01 13.98
CA CYS A 91 7.82 -4.49 14.55
C CYS A 91 8.43 -3.36 13.71
N ASP A 92 9.37 -2.63 14.31
CA ASP A 92 10.20 -1.66 13.61
C ASP A 92 11.48 -2.33 13.12
N GLY A 93 11.60 -2.53 11.82
CA GLY A 93 12.78 -3.10 11.18
C GLY A 93 12.46 -4.20 10.16
N PRO A 94 13.43 -4.56 9.32
CA PRO A 94 13.25 -5.63 8.35
C PRO A 94 13.19 -7.00 9.06
N LYS A 95 12.32 -7.89 8.58
CA LYS A 95 12.22 -9.28 9.01
C LYS A 95 12.58 -10.22 7.88
N VAL A 96 13.23 -11.31 8.25
CA VAL A 96 13.54 -12.41 7.33
C VAL A 96 12.53 -13.52 7.61
N VAL A 97 11.85 -13.94 6.56
CA VAL A 97 10.96 -15.11 6.59
C VAL A 97 11.54 -16.18 5.66
N SER A 98 11.29 -17.44 5.97
CA SER A 98 11.83 -18.55 5.20
C SER A 98 10.75 -19.53 4.78
N ILE A 99 11.05 -20.28 3.73
CA ILE A 99 10.28 -21.42 3.29
C ILE A 99 11.22 -22.59 3.09
N ASP A 100 10.83 -23.75 3.58
CA ASP A 100 11.46 -25.02 3.30
C ASP A 100 10.39 -25.91 2.64
N ALA A 101 10.62 -26.28 1.40
CA ALA A 101 9.77 -27.19 0.64
C ALA A 101 10.60 -28.37 0.13
N THR A 102 10.09 -29.59 0.28
CA THR A 102 10.73 -30.81 -0.21
C THR A 102 9.69 -31.73 -0.85
N GLY A 103 10.06 -32.35 -1.99
CA GLY A 103 9.17 -33.23 -2.75
C GLY A 103 8.24 -32.47 -3.70
N GLU A 104 7.28 -33.19 -4.30
CA GLU A 104 6.26 -32.60 -5.18
C GLU A 104 5.19 -31.91 -4.33
N CYS A 105 5.22 -30.60 -4.27
CA CYS A 105 4.23 -29.79 -3.54
C CYS A 105 4.07 -28.43 -4.22
N GLU A 106 2.88 -27.87 -4.09
CA GLU A 106 2.63 -26.47 -4.42
C GLU A 106 3.10 -25.60 -3.23
N VAL A 107 3.97 -24.63 -3.52
CA VAL A 107 4.55 -23.75 -2.49
C VAL A 107 3.79 -22.44 -2.51
N THR A 108 3.06 -22.16 -1.46
CA THR A 108 2.24 -20.95 -1.30
C THR A 108 2.76 -20.07 -0.18
N ALA A 109 2.26 -18.84 -0.09
CA ALA A 109 2.58 -17.92 0.99
C ALA A 109 2.20 -18.47 2.38
N GLY A 110 1.25 -19.42 2.44
CA GLY A 110 0.92 -20.14 3.66
C GLY A 110 2.04 -21.06 4.17
N SER A 111 3.01 -21.40 3.31
CA SER A 111 4.19 -22.19 3.68
C SER A 111 5.30 -21.33 4.33
N ILE A 112 5.12 -20.01 4.40
CA ILE A 112 6.09 -19.09 5.00
C ILE A 112 6.18 -19.34 6.51
N LYS A 113 7.39 -19.61 6.95
CA LYS A 113 7.71 -19.66 8.39
C LYS A 113 7.93 -18.23 8.86
N ALA A 114 6.88 -17.62 9.38
CA ALA A 114 6.87 -16.29 9.95
C ALA A 114 6.82 -16.37 11.48
N ASP A 115 7.39 -15.37 12.15
CA ASP A 115 7.21 -15.19 13.58
C ASP A 115 5.89 -14.43 13.88
N SER A 116 5.56 -14.23 15.15
CA SER A 116 4.34 -13.53 15.57
C SER A 116 4.28 -12.04 15.18
N GLU A 117 5.38 -11.49 14.68
CA GLU A 117 5.48 -10.09 14.26
C GLU A 117 5.19 -9.88 12.75
N VAL A 118 4.97 -10.97 12.00
CA VAL A 118 4.67 -10.96 10.57
C VAL A 118 3.37 -11.69 10.30
N GLU A 119 2.39 -11.02 9.74
CA GLU A 119 1.11 -11.58 9.31
C GLU A 119 1.01 -11.56 7.79
N ILE A 120 0.80 -12.72 7.18
CA ILE A 120 0.55 -12.85 5.73
C ILE A 120 -0.96 -12.76 5.51
N LEU A 121 -1.39 -11.80 4.70
CA LEU A 121 -2.81 -11.55 4.45
C LEU A 121 -3.41 -12.49 3.41
N ASP A 122 -2.60 -12.92 2.44
CA ASP A 122 -3.02 -13.92 1.45
C ASP A 122 -2.12 -15.17 1.54
N PRO A 123 -2.51 -16.19 2.32
CA PRO A 123 -1.74 -17.42 2.46
C PRO A 123 -1.65 -18.27 1.18
N SER A 124 -2.48 -18.01 0.18
CA SER A 124 -2.49 -18.75 -1.09
C SER A 124 -1.40 -18.32 -2.07
N MET A 125 -0.71 -17.24 -1.80
CA MET A 125 0.27 -16.63 -2.69
C MET A 125 1.74 -17.06 -2.43
N HIS A 126 2.62 -16.92 -3.42
CA HIS A 126 4.01 -17.42 -3.45
C HIS A 126 5.04 -16.42 -2.84
N ILE A 127 6.04 -16.81 -2.24
CA ILE A 127 7.13 -16.54 -1.27
C ILE A 127 8.00 -15.28 -1.34
N ALA A 128 8.40 -14.69 -0.15
CA ALA A 128 9.45 -13.67 -0.06
C ALA A 128 9.98 -13.20 1.31
N THR A 129 10.93 -12.22 1.28
CA THR A 129 11.48 -11.45 2.42
C THR A 129 10.86 -10.06 2.51
N LEU A 130 10.55 -9.54 3.72
CA LEU A 130 9.74 -8.35 3.96
C LEU A 130 10.52 -7.20 4.63
N GLY A 131 10.23 -5.96 4.21
CA GLY A 131 10.73 -4.72 4.85
C GLY A 131 9.68 -3.60 4.86
N ARG A 132 9.92 -2.50 5.58
CA ARG A 132 9.04 -1.31 5.66
C ARG A 132 9.56 -0.15 4.82
N GLY A 133 8.67 0.59 4.19
CA GLY A 133 8.99 1.80 3.42
C GLY A 133 7.78 2.60 2.99
N ARG A 134 7.99 3.56 2.09
CA ARG A 134 6.94 4.40 1.50
C ARG A 134 7.11 4.48 -0.01
N GLY A 135 6.01 4.44 -0.73
CA GLY A 135 5.98 4.57 -2.18
C GLY A 135 6.68 3.41 -2.89
N TYR A 136 7.39 3.70 -3.98
CA TYR A 136 8.13 2.74 -4.77
C TYR A 136 9.64 2.87 -4.53
N VAL A 137 10.30 1.76 -4.27
CA VAL A 137 11.77 1.68 -4.13
C VAL A 137 12.31 0.67 -5.14
N PRO A 138 13.14 1.09 -6.11
CA PRO A 138 13.72 0.18 -7.10
C PRO A 138 14.74 -0.78 -6.48
N ALA A 139 14.90 -1.95 -7.09
CA ALA A 139 15.84 -3.00 -6.67
C ALA A 139 17.26 -2.50 -6.45
N GLU A 140 17.74 -1.58 -7.31
CA GLU A 140 19.07 -0.98 -7.21
C GLU A 140 19.29 -0.24 -5.88
N ARG A 141 18.25 0.44 -5.38
CA ARG A 141 18.29 1.14 -4.10
C ARG A 141 18.22 0.15 -2.93
N ASN A 142 17.44 -0.90 -3.05
CA ASN A 142 17.41 -1.99 -2.08
C ASN A 142 18.78 -2.69 -1.99
N LYS A 143 19.48 -2.86 -3.14
CA LYS A 143 20.84 -3.41 -3.18
C LYS A 143 21.85 -2.59 -2.39
N GLN A 144 21.74 -1.27 -2.37
CA GLN A 144 22.65 -0.40 -1.60
C GLN A 144 22.54 -0.62 -0.08
N ASN A 145 21.36 -0.99 0.39
CA ASN A 145 21.08 -1.26 1.82
C ASN A 145 21.42 -2.70 2.23
N LEU A 146 21.64 -3.60 1.26
CA LEU A 146 22.05 -4.97 1.49
C LEU A 146 23.59 -5.04 1.51
N GLN A 147 24.14 -5.59 2.57
CA GLN A 147 25.55 -5.96 2.56
C GLN A 147 25.78 -6.88 1.36
N SER A 148 26.95 -6.74 0.67
CA SER A 148 27.29 -7.48 -0.55
C SER A 148 27.40 -8.99 -0.31
N THR A 149 26.28 -9.61 0.06
CA THR A 149 26.19 -11.05 0.26
C THR A 149 25.86 -11.72 -1.07
N ILE A 150 26.70 -12.61 -1.52
CA ILE A 150 26.51 -13.39 -2.76
C ILE A 150 25.21 -14.19 -2.65
N GLY A 151 24.39 -14.15 -3.71
CA GLY A 151 23.14 -14.90 -3.80
C GLY A 151 21.90 -14.18 -3.24
N ILE A 152 22.04 -12.92 -2.77
CA ILE A 152 20.86 -12.08 -2.47
C ILE A 152 20.43 -11.36 -3.75
N ILE A 153 19.17 -11.57 -4.13
CA ILE A 153 18.54 -10.95 -5.29
C ILE A 153 17.68 -9.78 -4.78
N PRO A 154 18.04 -8.51 -5.05
CA PRO A 154 17.21 -7.36 -4.68
C PRO A 154 15.97 -7.31 -5.55
N ILE A 155 14.85 -6.90 -4.96
CA ILE A 155 13.55 -6.78 -5.64
C ILE A 155 13.04 -5.34 -5.52
N ASP A 156 12.34 -4.88 -6.57
CA ASP A 156 11.57 -3.63 -6.49
C ASP A 156 10.48 -3.76 -5.45
N SER A 157 10.37 -2.79 -4.55
CA SER A 157 9.42 -2.81 -3.45
C SER A 157 8.33 -1.75 -3.66
N ILE A 158 7.07 -2.18 -3.67
CA ILE A 158 5.89 -1.31 -3.70
C ILE A 158 5.31 -1.27 -2.30
N TYR A 159 5.59 -0.20 -1.56
CA TYR A 159 5.16 -0.07 -0.16
C TYR A 159 3.78 0.55 0.00
N THR A 160 3.20 1.11 -1.08
CA THR A 160 1.92 1.83 -1.00
C THR A 160 0.77 0.87 -0.73
N PRO A 161 0.06 0.98 0.41
CA PRO A 161 -1.07 0.12 0.73
C PRO A 161 -2.35 0.48 -0.04
N VAL A 162 -2.36 1.62 -0.74
CA VAL A 162 -3.49 2.11 -1.52
C VAL A 162 -3.26 1.81 -3.00
N LEU A 163 -4.13 0.99 -3.56
CA LEU A 163 -4.03 0.51 -4.95
C LEU A 163 -4.60 1.51 -5.96
N LYS A 164 -5.70 2.17 -5.60
CA LYS A 164 -6.42 3.08 -6.50
C LYS A 164 -7.16 4.14 -5.70
N VAL A 165 -7.19 5.36 -6.22
CA VAL A 165 -7.99 6.47 -5.69
C VAL A 165 -8.65 7.21 -6.84
N ASN A 166 -9.97 7.39 -6.75
CA ASN A 166 -10.74 8.27 -7.62
C ASN A 166 -11.38 9.38 -6.79
N TYR A 167 -11.60 10.53 -7.41
CA TYR A 167 -12.45 11.55 -6.83
C TYR A 167 -13.26 12.24 -7.94
N THR A 168 -14.45 12.68 -7.57
CA THR A 168 -15.33 13.51 -8.41
C THR A 168 -15.80 14.69 -7.59
N VAL A 169 -15.99 15.81 -8.27
CA VAL A 169 -16.50 17.05 -7.67
C VAL A 169 -17.76 17.44 -8.43
N GLU A 170 -18.85 17.62 -7.70
CA GLU A 170 -20.15 18.00 -8.21
C GLU A 170 -20.62 19.27 -7.49
N ASN A 171 -21.47 20.06 -8.12
CA ASN A 171 -22.10 21.18 -7.44
C ASN A 171 -23.14 20.68 -6.43
N THR A 172 -23.18 21.31 -5.27
CA THR A 172 -24.22 21.05 -4.26
C THR A 172 -24.89 22.34 -3.83
N ARG A 173 -26.05 22.21 -3.17
CA ARG A 173 -26.88 23.35 -2.76
C ARG A 173 -26.95 23.45 -1.24
N VAL A 174 -26.76 24.66 -0.74
CA VAL A 174 -27.01 25.02 0.65
C VAL A 174 -28.04 26.13 0.70
N GLY A 175 -29.24 25.82 1.17
CA GLY A 175 -30.36 26.74 1.15
C GLY A 175 -30.73 27.18 -0.29
N GLN A 176 -30.57 28.45 -0.61
CA GLN A 176 -30.80 29.00 -1.96
C GLN A 176 -29.52 29.14 -2.79
N ILE A 177 -28.35 28.92 -2.18
CA ILE A 177 -27.04 29.06 -2.81
C ILE A 177 -26.63 27.73 -3.43
N THR A 178 -26.34 27.70 -4.73
CA THR A 178 -25.97 26.48 -5.48
C THR A 178 -24.49 26.42 -5.82
N ASP A 179 -23.66 27.24 -5.19
CA ASP A 179 -22.24 27.44 -5.53
C ASP A 179 -21.27 26.76 -4.55
N TYR A 180 -21.68 25.60 -4.05
CA TYR A 180 -20.85 24.75 -3.19
C TYR A 180 -20.44 23.50 -3.92
N ASP A 181 -19.27 22.97 -3.54
CA ASP A 181 -18.76 21.71 -4.04
C ASP A 181 -19.17 20.54 -3.14
N LYS A 182 -19.47 19.40 -3.79
CA LYS A 182 -19.59 18.09 -3.18
C LYS A 182 -18.44 17.24 -3.69
N LEU A 183 -17.54 16.87 -2.81
CA LEU A 183 -16.44 15.96 -3.10
C LEU A 183 -16.85 14.53 -2.80
N THR A 184 -16.76 13.66 -3.78
CA THR A 184 -16.84 12.21 -3.62
C THR A 184 -15.45 11.62 -3.79
N LEU A 185 -14.93 10.93 -2.77
CA LEU A 185 -13.62 10.28 -2.76
C LEU A 185 -13.81 8.77 -2.64
N GLU A 186 -13.20 8.01 -3.54
CA GLU A 186 -13.22 6.54 -3.52
C GLU A 186 -11.79 6.01 -3.41
N GLY A 187 -11.59 5.05 -2.51
CA GLY A 187 -10.27 4.43 -2.28
C GLY A 187 -10.35 2.92 -2.24
N TRP A 188 -9.35 2.28 -2.83
CA TRP A 188 -9.12 0.83 -2.79
C TRP A 188 -7.77 0.55 -2.17
N THR A 189 -7.75 -0.37 -1.21
CA THR A 189 -6.53 -0.79 -0.48
C THR A 189 -6.24 -2.26 -0.70
N ASP A 190 -5.04 -2.68 -0.36
CA ASP A 190 -4.57 -4.06 -0.42
C ASP A 190 -5.01 -4.92 0.79
N GLY A 191 -5.76 -4.34 1.74
CA GLY A 191 -6.23 -5.00 2.97
C GLY A 191 -5.28 -4.84 4.17
N THR A 192 -4.07 -4.33 3.99
CA THR A 192 -3.15 -4.03 5.12
C THR A 192 -3.67 -2.89 5.99
N ILE A 193 -4.41 -1.96 5.37
CA ILE A 193 -5.07 -0.83 6.02
C ILE A 193 -6.48 -0.68 5.44
N SER A 194 -7.43 -0.27 6.25
CA SER A 194 -8.78 0.02 5.74
C SER A 194 -8.81 1.33 4.95
N ALA A 195 -9.75 1.44 3.99
CA ALA A 195 -9.94 2.66 3.20
C ALA A 195 -10.23 3.88 4.10
N LYS A 196 -10.97 3.70 5.18
CA LYS A 196 -11.26 4.78 6.14
C LYS A 196 -10.02 5.26 6.88
N GLU A 197 -9.18 4.34 7.37
CA GLU A 197 -7.93 4.67 8.05
C GLU A 197 -6.93 5.31 7.08
N SER A 198 -6.85 4.83 5.83
CA SER A 198 -5.96 5.40 4.83
C SER A 198 -6.28 6.87 4.55
N VAL A 199 -7.56 7.22 4.40
CA VAL A 199 -8.01 8.62 4.20
C VAL A 199 -7.70 9.47 5.44
N SER A 200 -7.93 8.93 6.64
CA SER A 200 -7.61 9.64 7.90
C SER A 200 -6.11 9.92 8.04
N LEU A 201 -5.26 8.93 7.76
CA LEU A 201 -3.81 9.10 7.78
C LEU A 201 -3.32 10.08 6.70
N ALA A 202 -3.88 10.02 5.50
CA ALA A 202 -3.54 10.96 4.43
C ALA A 202 -3.90 12.41 4.79
N ALA A 203 -5.06 12.61 5.39
CA ALA A 203 -5.47 13.92 5.90
C ALA A 203 -4.55 14.42 7.02
N LYS A 204 -4.13 13.53 7.94
CA LYS A 204 -3.16 13.86 8.98
C LYS A 204 -1.81 14.28 8.41
N VAL A 205 -1.26 13.51 7.45
CA VAL A 205 0.01 13.85 6.78
C VAL A 205 -0.09 15.21 6.10
N LEU A 206 -1.21 15.47 5.39
CA LEU A 206 -1.44 16.76 4.74
C LEU A 206 -1.51 17.91 5.75
N ASN A 207 -2.23 17.72 6.86
CA ASN A 207 -2.34 18.72 7.93
C ASN A 207 -0.99 19.01 8.58
N GLU A 208 -0.17 18.00 8.85
CA GLU A 208 1.18 18.18 9.41
C GLU A 208 2.07 19.03 8.48
N HIS A 209 1.99 18.81 7.16
CA HIS A 209 2.72 19.65 6.21
C HIS A 209 2.16 21.07 6.09
N LEU A 210 0.83 21.26 6.17
CA LEU A 210 0.23 22.59 6.13
C LEU A 210 0.52 23.41 7.37
N ASN A 211 0.67 22.78 8.52
CA ASN A 211 1.04 23.44 9.78
C ASN A 211 2.44 24.10 9.74
N LEU A 212 3.29 23.76 8.75
CA LEU A 212 4.58 24.43 8.55
C LEU A 212 4.43 25.86 8.00
N PHE A 213 3.25 26.22 7.49
CA PHE A 213 2.95 27.51 6.89
C PHE A 213 2.07 28.40 7.79
N VAL A 214 1.69 27.91 8.95
CA VAL A 214 0.89 28.60 9.97
C VAL A 214 1.77 28.93 11.18
#